data_d90989b248cc5eabb131be555e2728ef
#
_entry.id   d90989b248cc5eabb131be555e2728ef
#
_cell.length_a   1.000
_cell.length_b   1.000
_cell.length_c   1.000
_cell.angle_alpha   90.00
_cell.angle_beta   90.00
_cell.angle_gamma   90.00
#
_symmetry.space_group_name_H-M   'P 1'
#
loop_
_entity.id
_entity.type
_entity.pdbx_description
1 polymer ?
#
loop_
_entity_poly.entity_id
_entity_poly.type
_entity_poly.pdbx_seq_one_letter_code
_entity_poly.pdbx_strand_id
1 'polypeptide(L)'
;VHFVASANTTEGTDFPLRDVNEQADSWLDATVDNSQHFSYLAQQFAMQLRAAHPNVPVGIIQTAWGGTPIRNHVKGGSIYANHIAPLEGFHVAGVLWYQGCNDSANEATALTYESQMTSLINQYRAVFDQNDLPFLYVQLARWPGYQYTQNVRFAQLSTLSNVGLHNASNVAMTVSLDTDKGTSTLIHPLGKDILGARMAAQYLAMSEGKAVPNGPLIAYAKHASDGTIILSFQKGTATGLQAEKPNYSKTASTTVPNYTANSDATPLDGIANVATPTSASLQGFEIADDSGKWA
;
A
#
# COMPACT_ATOMS: atom_id res chain seq x y z
N VAL A 1 20.03 -6.80 0.62
CA VAL A 1 18.62 -7.22 0.75
C VAL A 1 18.58 -8.71 0.50
N HIS A 2 17.89 -9.43 1.36
CA HIS A 2 17.71 -10.88 1.25
C HIS A 2 16.22 -11.17 1.14
N PHE A 3 15.86 -12.24 0.47
CA PHE A 3 14.48 -12.56 0.14
C PHE A 3 14.11 -13.97 0.60
N VAL A 4 12.94 -14.09 1.19
CA VAL A 4 12.19 -15.33 1.34
C VAL A 4 10.81 -15.09 0.76
N ALA A 5 10.34 -15.94 -0.10
CA ALA A 5 9.03 -15.83 -0.70
C ALA A 5 8.13 -16.99 -0.37
N SER A 6 6.88 -16.73 -0.14
CA SER A 6 5.85 -17.72 -0.37
C SER A 6 5.80 -18.02 -1.86
N ALA A 7 5.44 -19.21 -2.17
CA ALA A 7 5.35 -19.76 -3.49
C ALA A 7 4.90 -18.77 -4.56
N ASN A 8 5.43 -18.96 -5.71
CA ASN A 8 5.05 -18.16 -6.86
C ASN A 8 3.61 -18.51 -7.32
N THR A 9 3.14 -17.81 -8.33
CA THR A 9 1.77 -17.91 -8.88
C THR A 9 1.35 -19.29 -9.40
N THR A 10 2.25 -20.27 -9.47
CA THR A 10 1.95 -21.63 -9.94
C THR A 10 1.56 -22.58 -8.81
N GLU A 11 1.76 -22.18 -7.56
CA GLU A 11 1.45 -23.00 -6.39
C GLU A 11 0.16 -22.52 -5.71
N GLY A 12 -0.56 -23.41 -5.09
CA GLY A 12 -1.79 -23.08 -4.38
C GLY A 12 -1.52 -22.39 -3.05
N THR A 13 -2.55 -21.74 -2.51
CA THR A 13 -2.50 -21.05 -1.21
C THR A 13 -2.23 -21.96 -0.02
N ASP A 14 -2.34 -23.28 -0.23
CA ASP A 14 -2.16 -24.29 0.80
C ASP A 14 -0.68 -24.73 0.98
N PHE A 15 0.20 -24.25 0.11
CA PHE A 15 1.62 -24.52 0.26
C PHE A 15 2.23 -23.68 1.37
N PRO A 16 3.13 -24.26 2.18
CA PRO A 16 3.81 -23.51 3.24
C PRO A 16 4.76 -22.47 2.67
N LEU A 17 5.08 -21.48 3.50
CA LEU A 17 6.14 -20.53 3.20
C LEU A 17 7.47 -21.28 3.05
N ARG A 18 8.18 -21.00 1.98
CA ARG A 18 9.49 -21.61 1.70
C ARG A 18 10.40 -20.63 0.96
N ASP A 19 11.66 -20.92 0.95
CA ASP A 19 12.64 -20.22 0.12
C ASP A 19 12.30 -20.41 -1.38
N VAL A 20 12.41 -19.36 -2.17
CA VAL A 20 12.19 -19.44 -3.63
C VAL A 20 13.20 -20.34 -4.33
N ASN A 21 14.34 -20.56 -3.73
CA ASN A 21 15.33 -21.51 -4.19
C ASN A 21 15.20 -22.80 -3.38
N GLU A 22 14.38 -23.72 -3.85
CA GLU A 22 14.07 -24.99 -3.18
C GLU A 22 15.30 -25.81 -2.74
N GLN A 23 16.49 -25.41 -3.15
CA GLN A 23 17.74 -26.10 -2.88
C GLN A 23 18.51 -25.54 -1.67
N ALA A 24 18.07 -24.44 -1.09
CA ALA A 24 18.80 -23.80 0.01
C ALA A 24 17.85 -23.34 1.11
N ASP A 25 18.10 -23.78 2.33
CA ASP A 25 17.52 -23.22 3.56
C ASP A 25 18.07 -21.79 3.82
N SER A 26 18.26 -21.01 2.77
CA SER A 26 18.94 -19.73 2.85
C SER A 26 18.21 -18.62 2.10
N TRP A 27 18.32 -17.44 2.64
CA TRP A 27 17.87 -16.23 2.02
C TRP A 27 18.62 -15.98 0.70
N LEU A 28 17.90 -15.52 -0.32
CA LEU A 28 18.50 -15.12 -1.59
C LEU A 28 19.09 -13.72 -1.49
N ASP A 29 20.26 -13.53 -2.06
CA ASP A 29 20.81 -12.19 -2.25
C ASP A 29 19.99 -11.35 -3.23
N ALA A 30 19.84 -10.08 -2.94
CA ALA A 30 19.14 -9.13 -3.80
C ALA A 30 19.97 -8.78 -5.03
N THR A 31 20.01 -9.70 -5.97
CA THR A 31 20.63 -9.51 -7.29
C THR A 31 19.58 -9.16 -8.34
N VAL A 32 20.02 -8.71 -9.52
CA VAL A 32 19.15 -8.46 -10.66
C VAL A 32 18.41 -9.74 -11.06
N ASP A 33 19.10 -10.89 -11.08
CA ASP A 33 18.53 -12.17 -11.46
C ASP A 33 17.44 -12.62 -10.48
N ASN A 34 17.64 -12.39 -9.18
CA ASN A 34 16.68 -12.75 -8.15
C ASN A 34 15.52 -11.77 -8.04
N SER A 35 15.67 -10.53 -8.53
CA SER A 35 14.67 -9.47 -8.38
C SER A 35 13.30 -9.80 -9.02
N GLN A 36 13.30 -10.61 -10.07
CA GLN A 36 12.09 -11.03 -10.77
C GLN A 36 11.11 -11.85 -9.90
N HIS A 37 11.58 -12.43 -8.81
CA HIS A 37 10.78 -13.26 -7.90
C HIS A 37 10.07 -12.45 -6.81
N PHE A 38 10.32 -11.14 -6.71
CA PHE A 38 9.87 -10.33 -5.58
C PHE A 38 9.07 -9.10 -6.01
N SER A 39 8.19 -8.66 -5.10
CA SER A 39 7.42 -7.45 -5.24
C SER A 39 8.31 -6.24 -5.53
N TYR A 40 8.08 -5.59 -6.67
CA TYR A 40 8.78 -4.35 -7.02
C TYR A 40 8.54 -3.24 -5.98
N LEU A 41 7.33 -3.15 -5.42
CA LEU A 41 7.03 -2.22 -4.33
C LEU A 41 7.96 -2.45 -3.12
N ALA A 42 8.11 -3.71 -2.69
CA ALA A 42 8.94 -4.05 -1.55
C ALA A 42 10.43 -3.79 -1.83
N GLN A 43 10.88 -4.02 -3.05
CA GLN A 43 12.25 -3.69 -3.46
C GLN A 43 12.49 -2.18 -3.40
N GLN A 44 11.58 -1.37 -3.94
CA GLN A 44 11.68 0.09 -3.91
C GLN A 44 11.66 0.62 -2.46
N PHE A 45 10.80 0.08 -1.62
CA PHE A 45 10.79 0.39 -0.20
C PHE A 45 12.16 0.10 0.45
N ALA A 46 12.71 -1.09 0.24
CA ALA A 46 14.00 -1.49 0.80
C ALA A 46 15.16 -0.62 0.29
N MET A 47 15.15 -0.23 -0.99
CA MET A 47 16.14 0.69 -1.55
C MET A 47 16.13 2.04 -0.84
N GLN A 48 14.96 2.61 -0.54
CA GLN A 48 14.83 3.87 0.18
C GLN A 48 15.34 3.75 1.62
N LEU A 49 15.02 2.66 2.31
CA LEU A 49 15.54 2.41 3.66
C LEU A 49 17.06 2.31 3.66
N ARG A 50 17.63 1.62 2.69
CA ARG A 50 19.08 1.51 2.57
C ARG A 50 19.75 2.83 2.20
N ALA A 51 19.08 3.69 1.43
CA ALA A 51 19.58 5.03 1.16
C ALA A 51 19.66 5.88 2.44
N ALA A 52 18.66 5.76 3.33
CA ALA A 52 18.64 6.44 4.61
C ALA A 52 19.62 5.81 5.63
N HIS A 53 19.76 4.48 5.61
CA HIS A 53 20.57 3.71 6.55
C HIS A 53 21.51 2.72 5.83
N PRO A 54 22.60 3.19 5.19
CA PRO A 54 23.44 2.36 4.29
C PRO A 54 24.06 1.13 4.95
N ASN A 55 24.29 1.20 6.25
CA ASN A 55 24.97 0.14 7.02
C ASN A 55 23.99 -0.86 7.66
N VAL A 56 22.67 -0.68 7.47
CA VAL A 56 21.66 -1.59 8.01
C VAL A 56 21.23 -2.55 6.90
N PRO A 57 21.41 -3.86 7.08
CA PRO A 57 20.89 -4.85 6.14
C PRO A 57 19.36 -4.85 6.17
N VAL A 58 18.74 -5.08 5.03
CA VAL A 58 17.28 -5.19 4.89
C VAL A 58 16.94 -6.55 4.32
N GLY A 59 16.10 -7.31 5.02
CA GLY A 59 15.51 -8.55 4.55
C GLY A 59 14.05 -8.35 4.15
N ILE A 60 13.58 -9.08 3.14
CA ILE A 60 12.18 -9.08 2.70
C ILE A 60 11.65 -10.50 2.78
N ILE A 61 10.56 -10.70 3.53
CA ILE A 61 9.78 -11.93 3.55
C ILE A 61 8.52 -11.66 2.75
N GLN A 62 8.33 -12.35 1.62
CA GLN A 62 7.16 -12.17 0.79
C GLN A 62 6.17 -13.30 1.02
N THR A 63 5.00 -12.97 1.52
CA THR A 63 3.89 -13.91 1.80
C THR A 63 2.67 -13.64 0.92
N ALA A 64 2.83 -12.76 -0.08
CA ALA A 64 1.74 -12.32 -0.95
C ALA A 64 1.29 -13.44 -1.89
N TRP A 65 -0.02 -13.53 -2.10
CA TRP A 65 -0.64 -14.43 -3.07
C TRP A 65 -1.69 -13.68 -3.88
N GLY A 66 -1.51 -13.63 -5.20
CA GLY A 66 -2.38 -12.89 -6.10
C GLY A 66 -3.83 -13.41 -6.13
N GLY A 67 -4.79 -12.49 -6.28
CA GLY A 67 -6.20 -12.83 -6.43
C GLY A 67 -6.90 -13.32 -5.16
N THR A 68 -6.30 -13.19 -3.99
CA THR A 68 -6.87 -13.69 -2.73
C THR A 68 -7.61 -12.60 -1.93
N PRO A 69 -8.72 -12.94 -1.28
CA PRO A 69 -9.42 -12.05 -0.37
C PRO A 69 -8.71 -11.97 0.99
N ILE A 70 -8.97 -10.88 1.72
CA ILE A 70 -8.37 -10.65 3.04
C ILE A 70 -8.62 -11.78 4.04
N ARG A 71 -9.78 -12.46 3.95
CA ARG A 71 -10.13 -13.58 4.84
C ARG A 71 -9.14 -14.76 4.77
N ASN A 72 -8.38 -14.90 3.68
CA ASN A 72 -7.36 -15.94 3.56
C ASN A 72 -6.10 -15.63 4.38
N HIS A 73 -5.90 -14.37 4.73
CA HIS A 73 -4.72 -13.84 5.42
C HIS A 73 -4.93 -13.63 6.92
N VAL A 74 -6.15 -13.84 7.43
CA VAL A 74 -6.45 -13.81 8.86
C VAL A 74 -6.53 -15.21 9.44
N LYS A 75 -6.46 -15.33 10.77
CA LYS A 75 -6.51 -16.63 11.47
C LYS A 75 -7.73 -17.45 11.02
N GLY A 76 -7.46 -18.67 10.60
CA GLY A 76 -8.44 -19.57 9.97
C GLY A 76 -8.35 -19.61 8.44
N GLY A 77 -7.67 -18.67 7.80
CA GLY A 77 -7.41 -18.69 6.36
C GLY A 77 -6.17 -19.50 6.00
N SER A 78 -6.12 -20.02 4.76
CA SER A 78 -5.03 -20.89 4.31
C SER A 78 -3.68 -20.16 4.22
N ILE A 79 -3.67 -18.90 3.75
CA ILE A 79 -2.42 -18.12 3.67
C ILE A 79 -1.91 -17.80 5.08
N TYR A 80 -2.80 -17.43 6.00
CA TYR A 80 -2.40 -17.25 7.39
C TYR A 80 -1.74 -18.53 7.94
N ALA A 81 -2.38 -19.67 7.77
CA ALA A 81 -1.91 -20.94 8.31
C ALA A 81 -0.56 -21.38 7.71
N ASN A 82 -0.37 -21.18 6.42
CA ASN A 82 0.80 -21.69 5.70
C ASN A 82 1.95 -20.68 5.56
N HIS A 83 1.67 -19.36 5.62
CA HIS A 83 2.66 -18.33 5.33
C HIS A 83 2.92 -17.37 6.49
N ILE A 84 1.96 -17.21 7.40
CA ILE A 84 2.10 -16.26 8.53
C ILE A 84 2.34 -16.99 9.84
N ALA A 85 1.53 -18.00 10.17
CA ALA A 85 1.70 -18.76 11.40
C ALA A 85 3.10 -19.41 11.55
N PRO A 86 3.74 -19.92 10.48
CA PRO A 86 5.11 -20.45 10.57
C PRO A 86 6.17 -19.40 10.96
N LEU A 87 5.86 -18.12 10.86
CA LEU A 87 6.73 -17.02 11.28
C LEU A 87 6.52 -16.60 12.75
N GLU A 88 5.73 -17.35 13.51
CA GLU A 88 5.49 -17.06 14.94
C GLU A 88 6.83 -16.92 15.69
N GLY A 89 6.95 -15.83 16.44
CA GLY A 89 8.18 -15.51 17.17
C GLY A 89 9.33 -14.96 16.30
N PHE A 90 9.13 -14.83 14.99
CA PHE A 90 10.11 -14.16 14.14
C PHE A 90 10.01 -12.64 14.35
N HIS A 91 11.13 -11.98 14.63
CA HIS A 91 11.12 -10.55 14.85
C HIS A 91 11.25 -9.80 13.52
N VAL A 92 10.21 -9.03 13.15
CA VAL A 92 10.15 -8.24 11.91
C VAL A 92 10.11 -6.75 12.19
N ALA A 93 10.65 -5.94 11.29
CA ALA A 93 10.70 -4.50 11.45
C ALA A 93 9.38 -3.79 11.06
N GLY A 94 8.54 -4.45 10.27
CA GLY A 94 7.25 -3.91 9.84
C GLY A 94 6.59 -4.78 8.79
N VAL A 95 5.34 -4.46 8.46
CA VAL A 95 4.54 -5.13 7.44
C VAL A 95 4.19 -4.13 6.35
N LEU A 96 4.39 -4.54 5.08
CA LEU A 96 3.89 -3.84 3.90
C LEU A 96 2.70 -4.62 3.36
N TRP A 97 1.55 -3.95 3.23
CA TRP A 97 0.31 -4.57 2.82
C TRP A 97 -0.29 -3.88 1.60
N TYR A 98 -0.53 -4.64 0.53
CA TYR A 98 -1.26 -4.14 -0.65
C TYR A 98 -2.23 -5.20 -1.13
N GLN A 99 -3.46 -5.11 -0.70
CA GLN A 99 -4.52 -6.07 -1.00
C GLN A 99 -5.89 -5.36 -0.87
N GLY A 100 -6.97 -6.00 -1.30
CA GLY A 100 -8.34 -5.52 -1.24
C GLY A 100 -9.06 -5.57 -2.60
N CYS A 101 -8.30 -5.75 -3.69
CA CYS A 101 -8.90 -5.81 -5.03
C CYS A 101 -9.92 -6.95 -5.14
N ASN A 102 -9.60 -8.15 -4.65
CA ASN A 102 -10.54 -9.27 -4.68
C ASN A 102 -11.80 -8.98 -3.84
N ASP A 103 -11.62 -8.38 -2.66
CA ASP A 103 -12.73 -8.05 -1.75
C ASP A 103 -13.67 -6.98 -2.33
N SER A 104 -13.17 -6.15 -3.24
CA SER A 104 -13.96 -5.10 -3.90
C SER A 104 -14.89 -5.62 -5.00
N ALA A 105 -14.77 -6.88 -5.38
CA ALA A 105 -15.64 -7.50 -6.38
C ALA A 105 -17.02 -7.90 -5.83
N ASN A 106 -17.17 -8.00 -4.50
CA ASN A 106 -18.39 -8.46 -3.86
C ASN A 106 -18.78 -7.54 -2.69
N GLU A 107 -20.06 -7.22 -2.58
CA GLU A 107 -20.57 -6.31 -1.55
C GLU A 107 -20.29 -6.79 -0.12
N ALA A 108 -20.58 -8.05 0.17
CA ALA A 108 -20.43 -8.59 1.52
C ALA A 108 -18.99 -8.56 2.00
N THR A 109 -18.03 -8.82 1.11
CA THR A 109 -16.60 -8.74 1.43
C THR A 109 -16.12 -7.30 1.56
N ALA A 110 -16.60 -6.40 0.71
CA ALA A 110 -16.26 -4.99 0.78
C ALA A 110 -16.76 -4.32 2.07
N LEU A 111 -18.00 -4.63 2.50
CA LEU A 111 -18.59 -4.07 3.71
C LEU A 111 -17.95 -4.58 5.01
N THR A 112 -17.32 -5.75 4.98
CA THR A 112 -16.62 -6.30 6.15
C THR A 112 -15.11 -6.00 6.15
N TYR A 113 -14.60 -5.35 5.12
CA TYR A 113 -13.16 -5.17 4.92
C TYR A 113 -12.48 -4.41 6.06
N GLU A 114 -13.08 -3.34 6.61
CA GLU A 114 -12.50 -2.57 7.72
C GLU A 114 -12.28 -3.43 8.97
N SER A 115 -13.30 -4.20 9.36
CA SER A 115 -13.19 -5.08 10.52
C SER A 115 -12.17 -6.20 10.32
N GLN A 116 -12.09 -6.75 9.10
CA GLN A 116 -11.10 -7.76 8.77
C GLN A 116 -9.68 -7.18 8.72
N MET A 117 -9.52 -5.96 8.20
CA MET A 117 -8.22 -5.27 8.18
C MET A 117 -7.73 -4.96 9.60
N THR A 118 -8.61 -4.47 10.46
CA THR A 118 -8.31 -4.25 11.88
C THR A 118 -7.90 -5.55 12.57
N SER A 119 -8.64 -6.63 12.33
CA SER A 119 -8.34 -7.95 12.86
C SER A 119 -6.99 -8.47 12.36
N LEU A 120 -6.71 -8.33 11.06
CA LEU A 120 -5.46 -8.74 10.43
C LEU A 120 -4.25 -8.05 11.07
N ILE A 121 -4.30 -6.72 11.23
CA ILE A 121 -3.23 -5.94 11.84
C ILE A 121 -2.95 -6.44 13.26
N ASN A 122 -4.00 -6.60 14.07
CA ASN A 122 -3.85 -7.06 15.45
C ASN A 122 -3.33 -8.51 15.53
N GLN A 123 -3.79 -9.38 14.62
CA GLN A 123 -3.34 -10.77 14.57
C GLN A 123 -1.88 -10.90 14.15
N TYR A 124 -1.42 -10.08 13.17
CA TYR A 124 -0.02 -10.09 12.79
C TYR A 124 0.87 -9.59 13.93
N ARG A 125 0.45 -8.55 14.63
CA ARG A 125 1.13 -8.09 15.84
C ARG A 125 1.24 -9.17 16.91
N ALA A 126 0.18 -9.96 17.09
CA ALA A 126 0.17 -11.07 18.04
C ALA A 126 1.09 -12.23 17.61
N VAL A 127 1.11 -12.59 16.31
CA VAL A 127 1.99 -13.65 15.79
C VAL A 127 3.46 -13.30 15.97
N PHE A 128 3.82 -12.04 15.72
CA PHE A 128 5.20 -11.58 15.86
C PHE A 128 5.57 -11.16 17.27
N ASP A 129 4.64 -11.25 18.23
CA ASP A 129 4.80 -10.75 19.61
C ASP A 129 5.29 -9.29 19.68
N GLN A 130 4.76 -8.45 18.78
CA GLN A 130 5.16 -7.04 18.62
C GLN A 130 3.92 -6.15 18.58
N ASN A 131 3.43 -5.71 19.75
CA ASN A 131 2.20 -4.93 19.87
C ASN A 131 2.23 -3.58 19.14
N ASP A 132 3.40 -3.07 18.86
CA ASP A 132 3.64 -1.80 18.17
C ASP A 132 4.24 -1.97 16.78
N LEU A 133 4.22 -3.18 16.23
CA LEU A 133 4.73 -3.47 14.89
C LEU A 133 4.18 -2.48 13.86
N PRO A 134 5.05 -1.75 13.14
CA PRO A 134 4.64 -0.88 12.07
C PRO A 134 3.86 -1.64 10.98
N PHE A 135 2.68 -1.13 10.65
CA PHE A 135 1.83 -1.70 9.61
C PHE A 135 1.49 -0.63 8.57
N LEU A 136 2.08 -0.74 7.40
CA LEU A 136 1.92 0.21 6.31
C LEU A 136 1.11 -0.45 5.19
N TYR A 137 0.05 0.21 4.74
CA TYR A 137 -0.76 -0.36 3.68
C TYR A 137 -1.10 0.64 2.58
N VAL A 138 -1.35 0.10 1.40
CA VAL A 138 -1.73 0.88 0.21
C VAL A 138 -3.24 0.93 0.12
N GLN A 139 -3.80 2.14 0.00
CA GLN A 139 -5.19 2.32 -0.41
C GLN A 139 -5.33 1.93 -1.88
N LEU A 140 -6.36 1.18 -2.23
CA LEU A 140 -6.57 0.69 -3.59
C LEU A 140 -6.54 1.81 -4.64
N ALA A 141 -6.03 1.47 -5.81
CA ALA A 141 -6.02 2.32 -6.99
C ALA A 141 -7.44 2.57 -7.53
N ARG A 142 -7.55 3.49 -8.46
CA ARG A 142 -8.78 3.74 -9.22
C ARG A 142 -9.02 2.56 -10.17
N TRP A 143 -9.97 1.72 -9.83
CA TRP A 143 -10.34 0.58 -10.68
C TRP A 143 -11.85 0.53 -10.87
N PRO A 144 -12.36 0.84 -12.07
CA PRO A 144 -13.80 0.82 -12.35
C PRO A 144 -14.36 -0.58 -12.60
N GLY A 145 -13.50 -1.60 -12.71
CA GLY A 145 -13.91 -2.97 -13.05
C GLY A 145 -14.61 -3.71 -11.92
N TYR A 146 -14.51 -3.23 -10.66
CA TYR A 146 -15.23 -3.80 -9.52
C TYR A 146 -16.11 -2.75 -8.86
N GLN A 147 -17.37 -3.10 -8.67
CA GLN A 147 -18.41 -2.20 -8.19
C GLN A 147 -18.12 -1.61 -6.80
N TYR A 148 -17.47 -2.37 -5.93
CA TYR A 148 -17.27 -2.00 -4.52
C TYR A 148 -15.85 -1.52 -4.20
N THR A 149 -15.08 -1.15 -5.21
CA THR A 149 -13.72 -0.60 -5.01
C THR A 149 -13.72 0.60 -4.08
N GLN A 150 -14.71 1.49 -4.21
CA GLN A 150 -14.84 2.66 -3.36
C GLN A 150 -15.13 2.30 -1.89
N ASN A 151 -15.94 1.26 -1.65
CA ASN A 151 -16.23 0.79 -0.30
C ASN A 151 -14.97 0.29 0.41
N VAL A 152 -14.15 -0.52 -0.30
CA VAL A 152 -12.87 -1.00 0.25
C VAL A 152 -11.90 0.16 0.49
N ARG A 153 -11.81 1.13 -0.44
CA ARG A 153 -11.00 2.34 -0.24
C ARG A 153 -11.42 3.13 1.00
N PHE A 154 -12.73 3.22 1.22
CA PHE A 154 -13.29 3.88 2.40
C PHE A 154 -12.95 3.11 3.68
N ALA A 155 -13.08 1.79 3.66
CA ALA A 155 -12.70 0.90 4.76
C ALA A 155 -11.21 1.03 5.10
N GLN A 156 -10.34 1.12 4.08
CA GLN A 156 -8.92 1.37 4.27
C GLN A 156 -8.65 2.73 4.93
N LEU A 157 -9.35 3.78 4.52
CA LEU A 157 -9.24 5.09 5.16
C LEU A 157 -9.72 5.05 6.63
N SER A 158 -10.87 4.43 6.87
CA SER A 158 -11.44 4.30 8.23
C SER A 158 -10.55 3.50 9.17
N THR A 159 -9.81 2.53 8.64
CA THR A 159 -8.87 1.74 9.44
C THR A 159 -7.83 2.59 10.15
N LEU A 160 -7.40 3.73 9.61
CA LEU A 160 -6.43 4.64 10.27
C LEU A 160 -6.88 5.14 11.65
N SER A 161 -8.18 5.23 11.87
CA SER A 161 -8.76 5.74 13.12
C SER A 161 -9.65 4.71 13.83
N ASN A 162 -9.57 3.43 13.43
CA ASN A 162 -10.41 2.39 14.00
C ASN A 162 -10.04 2.13 15.47
N VAL A 163 -11.02 2.24 16.35
CA VAL A 163 -10.85 2.07 17.80
C VAL A 163 -10.47 0.65 18.22
N GLY A 164 -10.67 -0.33 17.34
CA GLY A 164 -10.26 -1.72 17.56
C GLY A 164 -8.77 -1.98 17.28
N LEU A 165 -8.05 -1.00 16.73
CA LEU A 165 -6.62 -1.13 16.51
C LEU A 165 -5.84 -0.97 17.83
N HIS A 166 -5.05 -1.96 18.14
CA HIS A 166 -4.02 -1.81 19.14
C HIS A 166 -2.90 -0.94 18.59
N ASN A 167 -2.54 0.13 19.27
CA ASN A 167 -1.47 1.06 18.85
C ASN A 167 -1.64 1.61 17.42
N ALA A 168 -2.70 2.38 17.19
CA ALA A 168 -2.99 3.00 15.90
C ALA A 168 -1.89 3.96 15.40
N SER A 169 -1.02 4.47 16.28
CA SER A 169 0.07 5.37 15.90
C SER A 169 1.10 4.74 14.96
N ASN A 170 1.22 3.41 14.98
CA ASN A 170 2.13 2.65 14.12
C ASN A 170 1.39 2.02 12.93
N VAL A 171 0.37 2.70 12.42
CA VAL A 171 -0.36 2.33 11.20
C VAL A 171 -0.29 3.49 10.21
N ALA A 172 0.00 3.20 8.95
CA ALA A 172 0.04 4.20 7.88
C ALA A 172 -0.64 3.72 6.61
N MET A 173 -1.28 4.65 5.92
CA MET A 173 -1.93 4.43 4.63
C MET A 173 -1.21 5.22 3.53
N THR A 174 -0.83 4.54 2.47
CA THR A 174 -0.25 5.14 1.27
C THR A 174 -1.31 5.24 0.18
N VAL A 175 -1.54 6.45 -0.30
CA VAL A 175 -2.50 6.70 -1.40
C VAL A 175 -1.89 6.29 -2.73
N SER A 176 -2.71 5.64 -3.59
CA SER A 176 -2.28 5.15 -4.90
C SER A 176 -3.04 5.76 -6.10
N LEU A 177 -3.88 6.76 -5.87
CA LEU A 177 -4.75 7.36 -6.90
C LEU A 177 -4.01 7.92 -8.11
N ASP A 178 -2.81 8.41 -7.90
CA ASP A 178 -1.96 9.08 -8.89
C ASP A 178 -0.82 8.18 -9.40
N THR A 179 -0.84 6.90 -9.08
CA THR A 179 0.27 5.99 -9.39
C THR A 179 0.05 5.14 -10.63
N ASP A 180 -1.02 5.39 -11.38
CA ASP A 180 -1.33 4.68 -12.62
C ASP A 180 -0.47 5.12 -13.82
N LYS A 181 0.36 6.14 -13.66
CA LYS A 181 1.23 6.71 -14.72
C LYS A 181 0.46 7.01 -16.01
N GLY A 182 -0.74 7.56 -15.87
CA GLY A 182 -1.61 7.94 -16.99
C GLY A 182 -2.52 6.82 -17.52
N THR A 183 -2.47 5.63 -16.95
CA THR A 183 -3.41 4.56 -17.25
C THR A 183 -4.51 4.52 -16.19
N SER A 184 -5.71 4.93 -16.50
CA SER A 184 -6.84 4.90 -15.56
C SER A 184 -7.49 3.53 -15.39
N THR A 185 -7.03 2.52 -16.13
CA THR A 185 -7.71 1.24 -16.27
C THR A 185 -6.99 0.05 -15.63
N LEU A 186 -5.86 0.27 -14.95
CA LEU A 186 -5.10 -0.82 -14.36
C LEU A 186 -5.50 -1.03 -12.89
N ILE A 187 -5.96 -2.24 -12.58
CA ILE A 187 -6.17 -2.69 -11.20
C ILE A 187 -4.86 -2.71 -10.40
N HIS A 188 -3.73 -2.93 -11.09
CA HIS A 188 -2.39 -2.89 -10.54
C HIS A 188 -1.60 -1.75 -11.18
N PRO A 189 -1.61 -0.54 -10.61
CA PRO A 189 -0.96 0.63 -11.19
C PRO A 189 0.54 0.43 -11.31
N LEU A 190 1.14 1.04 -12.33
CA LEU A 190 2.56 0.89 -12.65
C LEU A 190 3.50 1.59 -11.66
N GLY A 191 3.03 2.60 -10.95
CA GLY A 191 3.84 3.42 -10.04
C GLY A 191 4.17 2.75 -8.69
N LYS A 192 4.65 1.52 -8.71
CA LYS A 192 5.10 0.82 -7.50
C LYS A 192 6.35 1.43 -6.87
N ASP A 193 7.16 2.11 -7.67
CA ASP A 193 8.28 2.94 -7.26
C ASP A 193 7.81 4.09 -6.35
N ILE A 194 6.77 4.81 -6.77
CA ILE A 194 6.16 5.87 -5.97
C ILE A 194 5.62 5.32 -4.65
N LEU A 195 4.90 4.20 -4.71
CA LEU A 195 4.33 3.59 -3.53
C LEU A 195 5.40 3.13 -2.55
N GLY A 196 6.45 2.47 -3.04
CA GLY A 196 7.57 2.04 -2.20
C GLY A 196 8.28 3.21 -1.52
N ALA A 197 8.50 4.31 -2.24
CA ALA A 197 9.11 5.51 -1.69
C ALA A 197 8.21 6.20 -0.62
N ARG A 198 6.91 6.29 -0.87
CA ARG A 198 5.94 6.85 0.10
C ARG A 198 5.89 6.01 1.38
N MET A 199 5.81 4.69 1.25
CA MET A 199 5.80 3.78 2.40
C MET A 199 7.11 3.87 3.18
N ALA A 200 8.25 4.01 2.51
CA ALA A 200 9.54 4.19 3.18
C ALA A 200 9.59 5.50 3.97
N ALA A 201 9.10 6.60 3.41
CA ALA A 201 9.01 7.88 4.10
C ALA A 201 8.09 7.79 5.35
N GLN A 202 6.98 7.06 5.24
CA GLN A 202 6.10 6.79 6.39
C GLN A 202 6.80 5.96 7.46
N TYR A 203 7.48 4.89 7.08
CA TYR A 203 8.22 4.05 8.01
C TYR A 203 9.33 4.81 8.74
N LEU A 204 10.13 5.58 8.00
CA LEU A 204 11.20 6.41 8.59
C LEU A 204 10.63 7.44 9.57
N ALA A 205 9.52 8.10 9.20
CA ALA A 205 8.86 9.03 10.11
C ALA A 205 8.38 8.34 11.41
N MET A 206 7.80 7.14 11.31
CA MET A 206 7.41 6.33 12.47
C MET A 206 8.62 6.00 13.36
N SER A 207 9.69 5.49 12.75
CA SER A 207 10.90 5.08 13.48
C SER A 207 11.60 6.24 14.20
N GLU A 208 11.43 7.45 13.68
CA GLU A 208 11.99 8.68 14.26
C GLU A 208 11.02 9.42 15.20
N GLY A 209 9.82 8.88 15.43
CA GLY A 209 8.77 9.52 16.23
C GLY A 209 8.23 10.82 15.64
N LYS A 210 8.34 10.99 14.31
CA LYS A 210 7.83 12.14 13.57
C LYS A 210 6.40 11.92 13.12
N ALA A 211 5.74 13.00 12.68
CA ALA A 211 4.42 12.92 12.06
C ALA A 211 4.49 12.09 10.78
N VAL A 212 3.63 11.08 10.70
CA VAL A 212 3.58 10.16 9.55
C VAL A 212 2.87 10.83 8.38
N PRO A 213 3.48 10.88 7.18
CA PRO A 213 2.88 11.53 6.01
C PRO A 213 1.82 10.62 5.36
N ASN A 214 0.63 10.53 5.95
CA ASN A 214 -0.52 9.81 5.38
C ASN A 214 -1.22 10.57 4.22
N GLY A 215 -0.70 11.74 3.85
CA GLY A 215 -1.33 12.64 2.89
C GLY A 215 -2.39 13.55 3.53
N PRO A 216 -3.01 14.45 2.76
CA PRO A 216 -4.05 15.32 3.27
C PRO A 216 -5.30 14.51 3.64
N LEU A 217 -5.63 14.46 4.93
CA LEU A 217 -6.81 13.78 5.44
C LEU A 217 -7.92 14.79 5.67
N ILE A 218 -9.03 14.68 4.94
CA ILE A 218 -10.20 15.56 5.10
C ILE A 218 -10.83 15.27 6.45
N ALA A 219 -11.06 16.33 7.24
CA ALA A 219 -11.80 16.26 8.48
C ALA A 219 -13.30 16.47 8.24
N TYR A 220 -13.64 17.49 7.45
CA TYR A 220 -15.01 17.76 7.02
C TYR A 220 -15.03 18.68 5.79
N ALA A 221 -16.17 18.71 5.12
CA ALA A 221 -16.51 19.68 4.09
C ALA A 221 -17.73 20.49 4.53
N LYS A 222 -17.80 21.75 4.16
CA LYS A 222 -18.99 22.58 4.38
C LYS A 222 -19.27 23.47 3.19
N HIS A 223 -20.54 23.72 2.95
CA HIS A 223 -20.99 24.71 1.98
C HIS A 223 -20.87 26.12 2.60
N ALA A 224 -20.28 27.06 1.86
CA ALA A 224 -20.23 28.46 2.24
C ALA A 224 -21.39 29.24 1.58
N SER A 225 -21.73 30.40 2.14
CA SER A 225 -22.85 31.21 1.67
C SER A 225 -22.68 31.78 0.26
N ASP A 226 -21.46 31.81 -0.25
CA ASP A 226 -21.12 32.24 -1.61
C ASP A 226 -21.18 31.11 -2.67
N GLY A 227 -21.62 29.93 -2.27
CA GLY A 227 -21.69 28.73 -3.15
C GLY A 227 -20.42 27.90 -3.22
N THR A 228 -19.36 28.30 -2.50
CA THR A 228 -18.12 27.50 -2.46
C THR A 228 -18.21 26.34 -1.48
N ILE A 229 -17.42 25.30 -1.73
CA ILE A 229 -17.19 24.19 -0.79
C ILE A 229 -15.85 24.40 -0.11
N ILE A 230 -15.88 24.47 1.21
CA ILE A 230 -14.68 24.57 2.04
C ILE A 230 -14.31 23.18 2.57
N LEU A 231 -13.13 22.71 2.20
CA LEU A 231 -12.56 21.49 2.75
C LEU A 231 -11.65 21.83 3.94
N SER A 232 -11.91 21.21 5.07
CA SER A 232 -11.06 21.30 6.25
C SER A 232 -10.33 19.97 6.44
N PHE A 233 -9.05 20.06 6.74
CA PHE A 233 -8.18 18.89 6.90
C PHE A 233 -7.86 18.65 8.36
N GLN A 234 -7.56 17.42 8.70
CA GLN A 234 -7.04 17.04 10.01
C GLN A 234 -5.73 17.79 10.27
N LYS A 235 -5.54 18.19 11.53
CA LYS A 235 -4.39 19.02 11.92
C LYS A 235 -3.07 18.37 11.51
N GLY A 236 -2.25 19.11 10.79
CA GLY A 236 -0.91 18.70 10.37
C GLY A 236 -0.86 17.84 9.10
N THR A 237 -2.00 17.46 8.52
CA THR A 237 -2.02 16.57 7.34
C THR A 237 -2.05 17.31 5.99
N ALA A 238 -2.22 18.63 5.99
CA ALA A 238 -2.34 19.43 4.77
C ALA A 238 -1.37 20.63 4.72
N THR A 239 -0.29 20.60 5.52
CA THR A 239 0.73 21.64 5.48
C THR A 239 1.45 21.59 4.14
N GLY A 240 1.46 22.72 3.41
CA GLY A 240 2.04 22.81 2.09
C GLY A 240 1.20 22.15 0.98
N LEU A 241 -0.11 21.95 1.23
CA LEU A 241 -1.04 21.40 0.25
C LEU A 241 -0.98 22.21 -1.05
N GLN A 242 -0.81 21.51 -2.16
CA GLN A 242 -0.80 22.06 -3.50
C GLN A 242 -1.66 21.21 -4.43
N ALA A 243 -2.30 21.85 -5.40
CA ALA A 243 -2.93 21.14 -6.50
C ALA A 243 -1.88 20.92 -7.59
N GLU A 244 -1.64 19.67 -7.90
CA GLU A 244 -0.61 19.29 -8.88
C GLU A 244 -1.21 18.42 -9.98
N LYS A 245 -0.74 18.63 -11.20
CA LYS A 245 -1.04 17.75 -12.32
C LYS A 245 0.13 16.75 -12.47
N PRO A 246 -0.11 15.45 -12.37
CA PRO A 246 0.94 14.47 -12.60
C PRO A 246 1.56 14.66 -13.98
N ASN A 247 2.88 14.75 -14.05
CA ASN A 247 3.60 14.82 -15.31
C ASN A 247 4.20 13.44 -15.62
N TYR A 248 3.44 12.64 -16.32
CA TYR A 248 3.97 11.38 -16.83
C TYR A 248 4.62 11.65 -18.18
N SER A 249 5.93 11.81 -18.19
CA SER A 249 6.71 12.14 -19.38
C SER A 249 6.71 11.05 -20.46
N LYS A 250 6.07 9.93 -20.21
CA LYS A 250 5.93 8.82 -21.17
C LYS A 250 4.47 8.48 -21.32
N THR A 251 4.09 8.24 -22.57
CA THR A 251 2.82 7.58 -22.88
C THR A 251 2.72 6.34 -22.04
N ALA A 252 1.61 6.17 -21.34
CA ALA A 252 1.39 5.01 -20.51
C ALA A 252 1.66 3.74 -21.31
N SER A 253 2.70 3.02 -20.93
CA SER A 253 2.95 1.70 -21.46
C SER A 253 2.08 0.72 -20.71
N THR A 254 1.29 -0.08 -21.40
CA THR A 254 0.56 -1.20 -20.82
C THR A 254 1.47 -2.39 -20.50
N THR A 255 2.72 -2.34 -20.95
CA THR A 255 3.73 -3.34 -20.61
C THR A 255 4.24 -3.07 -19.20
N VAL A 256 4.18 -4.08 -18.37
CA VAL A 256 4.87 -4.09 -17.07
C VAL A 256 6.34 -3.74 -17.35
N PRO A 257 6.91 -2.74 -16.66
CA PRO A 257 8.33 -2.45 -16.83
C PRO A 257 9.12 -3.74 -16.64
N ASN A 258 10.03 -4.03 -17.55
CA ASN A 258 10.95 -5.14 -17.35
C ASN A 258 11.79 -4.81 -16.11
N TYR A 259 11.70 -5.65 -15.09
CA TYR A 259 12.43 -5.46 -13.83
C TYR A 259 13.94 -5.32 -14.04
N THR A 260 14.46 -5.92 -15.10
CA THR A 260 15.88 -5.77 -15.48
C THR A 260 16.23 -4.39 -16.01
N ALA A 261 15.26 -3.66 -16.54
CA ALA A 261 15.47 -2.29 -17.03
C ALA A 261 15.34 -1.24 -15.93
N ASN A 262 14.85 -1.61 -14.75
CA ASN A 262 14.63 -0.71 -13.63
C ASN A 262 15.79 -0.70 -12.61
N SER A 263 16.87 -1.42 -12.85
CA SER A 263 18.07 -1.33 -12.03
C SER A 263 18.64 0.09 -11.96
N ASP A 264 18.36 0.91 -12.98
CA ASP A 264 18.78 2.30 -13.09
C ASP A 264 17.66 3.30 -12.80
N ALA A 265 16.45 2.84 -12.50
CA ALA A 265 15.37 3.73 -12.09
C ALA A 265 15.78 4.36 -10.75
N THR A 266 15.96 5.67 -10.77
CA THR A 266 16.18 6.36 -9.51
C THR A 266 14.95 6.09 -8.61
N PRO A 267 15.14 5.81 -7.34
CA PRO A 267 14.06 5.46 -6.41
C PRO A 267 12.93 6.49 -6.34
N LEU A 268 13.13 7.67 -6.92
CA LEU A 268 12.24 8.81 -6.88
C LEU A 268 11.65 9.19 -8.25
N ASP A 269 11.84 8.37 -9.28
CA ASP A 269 11.38 8.69 -10.64
C ASP A 269 9.90 9.07 -10.69
N GLY A 270 9.08 8.38 -9.91
CA GLY A 270 7.67 8.69 -9.83
C GLY A 270 7.35 9.95 -9.04
N ILE A 271 8.17 10.33 -8.06
CA ILE A 271 7.98 11.54 -7.25
C ILE A 271 8.53 12.76 -8.00
N ALA A 272 9.65 12.60 -8.69
CA ALA A 272 10.24 13.65 -9.52
C ALA A 272 9.35 14.04 -10.72
N ASN A 273 8.40 13.19 -11.09
CA ASN A 273 7.46 13.44 -12.18
C ASN A 273 6.13 14.07 -11.72
N VAL A 274 5.99 14.42 -10.47
CA VAL A 274 4.86 15.23 -10.00
C VAL A 274 5.10 16.66 -10.43
N ALA A 275 4.20 17.18 -11.24
CA ALA A 275 4.38 18.45 -11.90
C ALA A 275 4.21 19.62 -10.96
N THR A 276 4.69 20.73 -11.47
CA THR A 276 4.48 22.07 -11.01
C THR A 276 3.02 22.31 -10.55
N PRO A 277 2.83 22.99 -9.42
CA PRO A 277 1.51 23.43 -9.00
C PRO A 277 0.79 24.11 -10.15
N THR A 278 -0.44 23.74 -10.40
CA THR A 278 -1.26 24.30 -11.48
C THR A 278 -2.46 25.00 -10.89
N SER A 279 -2.87 26.09 -11.53
CA SER A 279 -4.17 26.71 -11.29
C SER A 279 -5.32 25.94 -11.95
N ALA A 280 -5.03 24.76 -12.52
CA ALA A 280 -6.06 23.92 -13.10
C ALA A 280 -7.08 23.48 -12.05
N SER A 281 -8.31 23.27 -12.48
CA SER A 281 -9.39 22.79 -11.62
C SER A 281 -9.00 21.51 -10.91
N LEU A 282 -9.23 21.45 -9.61
CA LEU A 282 -9.14 20.21 -8.83
C LEU A 282 -10.07 19.17 -9.44
N GLN A 283 -9.54 17.96 -9.62
CA GLN A 283 -10.29 16.81 -10.11
C GLN A 283 -10.42 15.77 -8.99
N GLY A 284 -11.40 14.87 -9.10
CA GLY A 284 -11.61 13.80 -8.16
C GLY A 284 -12.54 14.16 -7.00
N PHE A 285 -13.30 15.22 -7.13
CA PHE A 285 -14.40 15.58 -6.23
C PHE A 285 -15.71 15.47 -6.98
N GLU A 286 -16.71 14.97 -6.28
CA GLU A 286 -18.10 14.91 -6.72
C GLU A 286 -18.96 15.60 -5.66
N ILE A 287 -20.01 16.28 -6.07
CA ILE A 287 -20.96 16.96 -5.20
C ILE A 287 -22.33 16.33 -5.42
N ALA A 288 -22.99 15.92 -4.36
CA ALA A 288 -24.38 15.49 -4.41
C ALA A 288 -25.30 16.65 -4.04
N ASP A 289 -26.40 16.76 -4.74
CA ASP A 289 -27.52 17.61 -4.32
C ASP A 289 -28.32 16.96 -3.16
N ASP A 290 -29.32 17.67 -2.63
CA ASP A 290 -30.15 17.20 -1.54
C ASP A 290 -30.97 15.94 -1.88
N SER A 291 -31.09 15.57 -3.16
CA SER A 291 -31.70 14.34 -3.63
C SER A 291 -30.72 13.17 -3.69
N GLY A 292 -29.44 13.42 -3.41
CA GLY A 292 -28.36 12.44 -3.51
C GLY A 292 -27.84 12.20 -4.93
N LYS A 293 -28.18 13.08 -5.86
CA LYS A 293 -27.68 13.01 -7.24
C LYS A 293 -26.29 13.66 -7.32
N TRP A 294 -25.33 12.90 -7.75
CA TRP A 294 -23.94 13.33 -7.92
C TRP A 294 -23.71 14.03 -9.25
N ALA A 295 -22.86 15.05 -9.24
CA ALA A 295 -22.45 15.83 -10.42
C ALA A 295 -20.91 15.93 -10.50
#